data_a103528c79b8f806b5fa44eb9325329b
#
_entry.id   a103528c79b8f806b5fa44eb9325329b
#
_cell.length_a   1.000
_cell.length_b   1.000
_cell.length_c   1.000
_cell.angle_alpha   90.00
_cell.angle_beta   90.00
_cell.angle_gamma   90.00
#
_symmetry.space_group_name_H-M   'P 1'
#
loop_
_entity.id
_entity.type
_entity.pdbx_description
1 polymer ?
#
loop_
_entity_poly.entity_id
_entity_poly.type
_entity_poly.pdbx_seq_one_letter_code
_entity_poly.pdbx_strand_id
1 'polypeptide(L)'
;MVIGEGITLPGVQIVGPLWTNPNPTASFAAQDVSLSTGYDFIAIFFSSDTASGHNSRIKQALFPTSVASPGFYIDFANGSDKYIGSRVGTYIASTGVLTFAPGYYNGSTNNGWCIPQCIYGIKGVLPL
;
A
#
# COMPACT_ATOMS: atom_id res chain seq x y z
N MET A 1 26.31 -6.15 -5.51
CA MET A 1 24.97 -5.96 -6.05
C MET A 1 24.63 -7.10 -6.99
N VAL A 2 23.46 -7.65 -6.86
CA VAL A 2 22.95 -8.70 -7.74
C VAL A 2 21.84 -8.12 -8.60
N ILE A 3 21.92 -8.31 -9.91
CA ILE A 3 20.90 -7.87 -10.86
C ILE A 3 20.45 -9.10 -11.63
N GLY A 4 19.15 -9.28 -11.76
CA GLY A 4 18.59 -10.41 -12.49
C GLY A 4 17.33 -10.90 -11.80
N GLU A 5 17.38 -11.98 -11.04
CA GLU A 5 16.23 -12.61 -10.40
C GLU A 5 15.62 -11.83 -9.23
N GLY A 6 15.82 -10.58 -9.20
CA GLY A 6 15.35 -9.65 -8.20
C GLY A 6 16.27 -8.46 -8.24
N ILE A 7 15.83 -7.36 -7.66
CA ILE A 7 16.65 -6.17 -7.59
C ILE A 7 17.22 -6.10 -6.19
N THR A 8 18.52 -6.32 -6.07
CA THR A 8 19.24 -6.12 -4.82
C THR A 8 20.22 -4.98 -5.02
N LEU A 9 20.02 -3.90 -4.27
CA LEU A 9 20.94 -2.78 -4.18
C LEU A 9 21.82 -2.95 -2.95
N PRO A 10 23.04 -2.36 -2.93
CA PRO A 10 23.87 -2.39 -1.74
C PRO A 10 23.10 -1.86 -0.53
N GLY A 11 22.90 -2.70 0.50
CA GLY A 11 22.18 -2.35 1.71
C GLY A 11 20.66 -2.37 1.62
N VAL A 12 20.07 -2.73 0.48
CA VAL A 12 18.62 -2.76 0.28
C VAL A 12 18.20 -4.05 -0.41
N GLN A 13 17.18 -4.70 0.13
CA GLN A 13 16.57 -5.89 -0.46
C GLN A 13 15.06 -5.70 -0.49
N ILE A 14 14.43 -5.88 -1.65
CA ILE A 14 12.99 -5.86 -1.84
C ILE A 14 12.49 -7.29 -1.82
N VAL A 15 11.52 -7.57 -0.97
CA VAL A 15 10.98 -8.91 -0.75
C VAL A 15 9.49 -8.92 -1.05
N GLY A 16 9.06 -9.91 -1.81
CA GLY A 16 7.63 -10.10 -2.04
C GLY A 16 7.27 -10.44 -3.47
N PRO A 17 5.97 -10.32 -3.78
CA PRO A 17 4.94 -9.69 -2.94
C PRO A 17 4.64 -10.48 -1.66
N LEU A 18 4.45 -9.76 -0.55
CA LEU A 18 4.03 -10.35 0.73
C LEU A 18 2.54 -10.64 0.73
N TRP A 19 1.81 -9.90 -0.08
CA TRP A 19 0.37 -10.05 -0.25
C TRP A 19 -0.02 -9.48 -1.61
N THR A 20 -0.99 -10.13 -2.25
CA THR A 20 -1.58 -9.67 -3.52
C THR A 20 -3.09 -9.70 -3.37
N ASN A 21 -3.75 -8.62 -3.77
CA ASN A 21 -5.20 -8.53 -3.70
C ASN A 21 -5.82 -9.55 -4.66
N PRO A 22 -6.66 -10.48 -4.18
CA PRO A 22 -7.31 -11.47 -5.05
C PRO A 22 -8.36 -10.86 -5.99
N ASN A 23 -8.86 -9.65 -5.68
CA ASN A 23 -9.88 -8.97 -6.47
C ASN A 23 -9.47 -7.50 -6.73
N PRO A 24 -8.41 -7.26 -7.52
CA PRO A 24 -7.79 -5.93 -7.61
C PRO A 24 -8.62 -4.86 -8.31
N THR A 25 -9.71 -5.23 -8.95
CA THR A 25 -10.62 -4.29 -9.64
C THR A 25 -11.95 -4.11 -8.92
N ALA A 26 -12.13 -4.73 -7.77
CA ALA A 26 -13.36 -4.64 -6.98
C ALA A 26 -13.18 -3.70 -5.79
N SER A 27 -14.29 -3.24 -5.22
CA SER A 27 -14.28 -2.50 -3.95
C SER A 27 -13.55 -3.30 -2.87
N PHE A 28 -12.82 -2.60 -2.02
CA PHE A 28 -12.01 -3.21 -0.97
C PHE A 28 -12.49 -2.71 0.39
N ALA A 29 -13.15 -3.59 1.14
CA ALA A 29 -13.65 -3.26 2.47
C ALA A 29 -12.50 -3.13 3.48
N ALA A 30 -12.75 -2.39 4.56
CA ALA A 30 -11.82 -2.33 5.69
C ALA A 30 -11.53 -3.73 6.20
N GLN A 31 -10.26 -4.06 6.37
CA GLN A 31 -9.84 -5.39 6.80
C GLN A 31 -8.39 -5.41 7.24
N ASP A 32 -8.02 -6.47 7.95
CA ASP A 32 -6.65 -6.76 8.33
C ASP A 32 -6.01 -7.71 7.31
N VAL A 33 -4.73 -7.48 7.06
CA VAL A 33 -3.89 -8.37 6.27
C VAL A 33 -2.68 -8.74 7.12
N SER A 34 -2.41 -10.04 7.26
CA SER A 34 -1.26 -10.52 8.02
C SER A 34 -0.08 -10.72 7.09
N LEU A 35 1.03 -10.04 7.39
CA LEU A 35 2.27 -10.13 6.64
C LEU A 35 3.34 -10.83 7.46
N SER A 36 4.34 -11.41 6.79
CA SER A 36 5.57 -11.80 7.46
C SER A 36 6.25 -10.57 8.07
N THR A 37 7.10 -10.77 9.07
CA THR A 37 7.73 -9.68 9.82
C THR A 37 9.21 -9.55 9.49
N GLY A 38 9.86 -8.53 10.04
CA GLY A 38 11.31 -8.34 9.93
C GLY A 38 11.74 -7.38 8.83
N TYR A 39 10.82 -6.56 8.33
CA TYR A 39 11.14 -5.56 7.31
C TYR A 39 11.37 -4.19 7.94
N ASP A 40 12.23 -3.39 7.32
CA ASP A 40 12.52 -2.03 7.76
C ASP A 40 11.52 -1.02 7.18
N PHE A 41 10.96 -1.33 6.01
CA PHE A 41 9.91 -0.53 5.35
C PHE A 41 8.87 -1.46 4.75
N ILE A 42 7.65 -0.93 4.62
CA ILE A 42 6.56 -1.57 3.89
C ILE A 42 6.19 -0.65 2.72
N ALA A 43 6.01 -1.25 1.55
CA ALA A 43 5.55 -0.55 0.35
C ALA A 43 4.24 -1.17 -0.13
N ILE A 44 3.22 -0.34 -0.32
CA ILE A 44 1.90 -0.78 -0.77
C ILE A 44 1.57 -0.05 -2.06
N PHE A 45 1.18 -0.79 -3.09
CA PHE A 45 0.73 -0.21 -4.35
C PHE A 45 -0.78 -0.18 -4.40
N PHE A 46 -1.34 0.96 -4.81
CA PHE A 46 -2.78 1.19 -4.88
C PHE A 46 -3.17 1.60 -6.30
N SER A 47 -4.34 1.16 -6.75
CA SER A 47 -5.01 1.79 -7.89
C SER A 47 -6.02 2.84 -7.39
N SER A 48 -6.41 3.77 -8.28
CA SER A 48 -7.22 4.92 -7.87
C SER A 48 -8.64 4.53 -7.45
N ASP A 49 -9.31 3.73 -8.27
CA ASP A 49 -10.72 3.36 -8.05
C ASP A 49 -11.12 2.17 -8.92
N THR A 50 -12.38 1.77 -8.84
CA THR A 50 -12.92 0.60 -9.54
C THR A 50 -13.42 0.91 -10.95
N ALA A 51 -13.33 2.14 -11.44
CA ALA A 51 -13.79 2.49 -12.77
C ALA A 51 -12.96 1.77 -13.84
N SER A 52 -13.60 1.45 -14.94
CA SER A 52 -12.96 0.72 -16.07
C SER A 52 -11.72 1.48 -16.56
N GLY A 53 -10.60 0.78 -16.67
CA GLY A 53 -9.32 1.37 -17.08
C GLY A 53 -8.57 2.12 -15.99
N HIS A 54 -9.15 2.36 -14.81
CA HIS A 54 -8.50 3.10 -13.73
C HIS A 54 -7.57 2.23 -12.88
N ASN A 55 -7.59 0.92 -13.04
CA ASN A 55 -6.68 0.02 -12.35
C ASN A 55 -5.21 0.19 -12.77
N SER A 56 -4.94 0.93 -13.83
CA SER A 56 -3.58 1.29 -14.24
C SER A 56 -3.07 2.61 -13.63
N ARG A 57 -3.92 3.33 -12.91
CA ARG A 57 -3.54 4.56 -12.18
C ARG A 57 -3.01 4.17 -10.81
N ILE A 58 -1.70 4.06 -10.70
CA ILE A 58 -1.04 3.46 -9.54
C ILE A 58 -0.30 4.53 -8.74
N LYS A 59 -0.44 4.46 -7.42
CA LYS A 59 0.40 5.17 -6.45
C LYS A 59 0.95 4.20 -5.43
N GLN A 60 2.07 4.59 -4.82
CA GLN A 60 2.72 3.82 -3.77
C GLN A 60 2.65 4.56 -2.44
N ALA A 61 2.32 3.83 -1.38
CA ALA A 61 2.55 4.25 -0.01
C ALA A 61 3.77 3.53 0.52
N LEU A 62 4.70 4.27 1.10
CA LEU A 62 5.94 3.74 1.67
C LEU A 62 6.10 4.28 3.08
N PHE A 63 6.32 3.41 4.06
CA PHE A 63 6.52 3.84 5.43
C PHE A 63 7.54 2.97 6.17
N PRO A 64 8.31 3.56 7.12
CA PRO A 64 9.20 2.80 7.98
C PRO A 64 8.43 2.05 9.05
N THR A 65 8.91 0.86 9.42
CA THR A 65 8.28 0.03 10.45
C THR A 65 8.74 0.36 11.87
N SER A 66 9.82 1.12 12.00
CA SER A 66 10.45 1.45 13.30
C SER A 66 9.89 2.68 13.98
N VAL A 67 8.98 3.42 13.34
CA VAL A 67 8.36 4.61 13.94
C VAL A 67 7.33 4.20 14.99
N ALA A 68 6.93 5.14 15.88
CA ALA A 68 6.03 4.86 16.99
C ALA A 68 4.65 4.37 16.57
N SER A 69 4.14 4.88 15.44
CA SER A 69 2.82 4.48 14.92
C SER A 69 2.94 4.29 13.42
N PRO A 70 3.49 3.16 12.96
CA PRO A 70 3.65 2.92 11.53
C PRO A 70 2.31 2.88 10.83
N GLY A 71 2.26 3.41 9.62
CA GLY A 71 1.06 3.39 8.82
C GLY A 71 1.17 4.29 7.62
N PHE A 72 0.04 4.47 6.92
CA PHE A 72 0.03 5.23 5.69
C PHE A 72 -1.24 6.06 5.55
N TYR A 73 -1.13 7.09 4.72
CA TYR A 73 -2.24 7.80 4.10
C TYR A 73 -1.97 7.83 2.61
N ILE A 74 -2.96 7.44 1.81
CA ILE A 74 -2.89 7.50 0.35
C ILE A 74 -4.10 8.24 -0.18
N ASP A 75 -3.92 9.03 -1.24
CA ASP A 75 -5.01 9.69 -1.91
C ASP A 75 -4.83 9.70 -3.42
N PHE A 76 -5.97 9.85 -4.11
CA PHE A 76 -6.03 10.06 -5.55
C PHE A 76 -7.00 11.19 -5.82
N ALA A 77 -6.53 12.20 -6.57
CA ALA A 77 -7.41 13.26 -7.03
C ALA A 77 -8.29 12.74 -8.17
N ASN A 78 -9.58 13.07 -8.13
CA ASN A 78 -10.42 12.94 -9.31
C ASN A 78 -10.19 14.18 -10.18
N GLY A 79 -9.65 13.96 -11.38
CA GLY A 79 -9.13 15.03 -12.21
C GLY A 79 -10.14 16.11 -12.61
N SER A 80 -11.45 15.80 -12.65
CA SER A 80 -12.45 16.72 -13.18
C SER A 80 -13.32 17.39 -12.13
N ASP A 81 -13.53 16.78 -10.96
CA ASP A 81 -14.52 17.28 -9.99
C ASP A 81 -13.92 17.71 -8.65
N LYS A 82 -12.61 17.86 -8.57
CA LYS A 82 -11.89 18.40 -7.40
C LYS A 82 -12.00 17.56 -6.12
N TYR A 83 -12.61 16.40 -6.19
CA TYR A 83 -12.75 15.53 -5.04
C TYR A 83 -11.56 14.58 -4.94
N ILE A 84 -11.34 14.10 -3.73
CA ILE A 84 -10.21 13.22 -3.42
C ILE A 84 -10.74 11.92 -2.86
N GLY A 85 -10.29 10.80 -3.44
CA GLY A 85 -10.39 9.49 -2.84
C GLY A 85 -9.21 9.25 -1.92
N SER A 86 -9.43 8.65 -0.77
CA SER A 86 -8.37 8.41 0.21
C SER A 86 -8.57 7.12 0.98
N ARG A 87 -7.50 6.64 1.57
CA ARG A 87 -7.51 5.52 2.49
C ARG A 87 -6.32 5.62 3.44
N VAL A 88 -6.53 5.23 4.69
CA VAL A 88 -5.48 5.14 5.68
C VAL A 88 -5.31 3.70 6.15
N GLY A 89 -4.20 3.43 6.81
CA GLY A 89 -3.97 2.15 7.44
C GLY A 89 -2.92 2.26 8.53
N THR A 90 -2.91 1.26 9.41
CA THR A 90 -1.96 1.15 10.51
C THR A 90 -1.26 -0.20 10.45
N TYR A 91 -0.03 -0.25 10.96
CA TYR A 91 0.78 -1.46 10.93
C TYR A 91 1.35 -1.76 12.31
N ILE A 92 1.34 -3.04 12.69
CA ILE A 92 1.96 -3.50 13.93
C ILE A 92 3.19 -4.33 13.55
N ALA A 93 4.37 -3.75 13.75
CA ALA A 93 5.62 -4.36 13.32
C ALA A 93 5.90 -5.71 14.01
N SER A 94 5.49 -5.86 15.27
CA SER A 94 5.73 -7.08 16.04
C SER A 94 4.92 -8.27 15.56
N THR A 95 3.74 -8.05 14.97
CA THR A 95 2.83 -9.10 14.51
C THR A 95 2.74 -9.19 12.99
N GLY A 96 3.10 -8.13 12.27
CA GLY A 96 2.94 -8.06 10.82
C GLY A 96 1.52 -7.75 10.36
N VAL A 97 0.63 -7.36 11.27
CA VAL A 97 -0.76 -7.05 10.90
C VAL A 97 -0.85 -5.64 10.34
N LEU A 98 -1.32 -5.54 9.11
CA LEU A 98 -1.64 -4.28 8.44
C LEU A 98 -3.16 -4.13 8.41
N THR A 99 -3.67 -3.09 9.04
CA THR A 99 -5.11 -2.80 9.10
C THR A 99 -5.43 -1.70 8.09
N PHE A 100 -6.28 -2.03 7.12
CA PHE A 100 -6.81 -1.06 6.16
C PHE A 100 -8.11 -0.48 6.69
N ALA A 101 -8.19 0.84 6.78
CA ALA A 101 -9.44 1.55 7.04
C ALA A 101 -10.33 1.51 5.78
N PRO A 102 -11.61 1.90 5.88
CA PRO A 102 -12.47 2.06 4.71
C PRO A 102 -11.89 3.06 3.72
N GLY A 103 -12.23 2.92 2.44
CA GLY A 103 -11.98 3.96 1.47
C GLY A 103 -12.95 5.14 1.67
N TYR A 104 -12.53 6.32 1.25
CA TYR A 104 -13.35 7.53 1.29
C TYR A 104 -13.30 8.24 -0.05
N TYR A 105 -14.37 8.93 -0.38
CA TYR A 105 -14.42 9.83 -1.52
C TYR A 105 -15.27 11.04 -1.15
N ASN A 106 -14.71 12.23 -1.29
CA ASN A 106 -15.38 13.48 -0.94
C ASN A 106 -15.95 13.47 0.48
N GLY A 107 -15.17 12.93 1.45
CA GLY A 107 -15.56 12.89 2.85
C GLY A 107 -16.58 11.81 3.23
N SER A 108 -17.02 10.99 2.30
CA SER A 108 -17.96 9.89 2.55
C SER A 108 -17.28 8.54 2.34
N THR A 109 -17.69 7.55 3.13
CA THR A 109 -17.17 6.18 2.97
C THR A 109 -17.46 5.67 1.57
N ASN A 110 -16.42 5.23 0.87
CA ASN A 110 -16.51 4.63 -0.46
C ASN A 110 -15.35 3.67 -0.65
N ASN A 111 -15.63 2.39 -0.50
CA ASN A 111 -14.63 1.33 -0.61
C ASN A 111 -14.18 1.08 -2.05
N GLY A 112 -14.74 1.75 -3.02
CA GLY A 112 -14.31 1.74 -4.41
C GLY A 112 -13.12 2.65 -4.71
N TRP A 113 -12.54 3.31 -3.70
CA TRP A 113 -11.40 4.20 -3.85
C TRP A 113 -10.17 3.67 -3.14
N CYS A 114 -9.00 3.95 -3.72
CA CYS A 114 -7.69 3.55 -3.20
C CYS A 114 -7.64 2.05 -2.94
N ILE A 115 -7.70 1.28 -4.00
CA ILE A 115 -7.73 -0.19 -3.95
C ILE A 115 -6.30 -0.72 -3.82
N PRO A 116 -5.95 -1.38 -2.70
CA PRO A 116 -4.62 -1.96 -2.58
C PRO A 116 -4.45 -3.11 -3.59
N GLN A 117 -3.30 -3.15 -4.24
CA GLN A 117 -2.99 -4.14 -5.27
C GLN A 117 -2.04 -5.21 -4.75
N CYS A 118 -0.94 -4.79 -4.14
CA CYS A 118 0.06 -5.69 -3.60
C CYS A 118 0.92 -4.97 -2.56
N ILE A 119 1.62 -5.76 -1.75
CA ILE A 119 2.47 -5.26 -0.67
C ILE A 119 3.83 -5.91 -0.76
N TYR A 120 4.89 -5.10 -0.61
CA TYR A 120 6.27 -5.55 -0.56
C TYR A 120 6.91 -5.14 0.76
N GLY A 121 7.85 -5.95 1.24
CA GLY A 121 8.72 -5.61 2.35
C GLY A 121 10.08 -5.18 1.86
N ILE A 122 10.70 -4.24 2.58
CA ILE A 122 12.03 -3.74 2.24
C ILE A 122 12.93 -3.89 3.46
N LYS A 123 14.09 -4.52 3.26
CA LYS A 123 15.16 -4.65 4.26
C LYS A 123 16.32 -3.76 3.86
N GLY A 124 16.86 -3.03 4.82
CA GLY A 124 17.97 -2.13 4.61
C GLY A 124 17.59 -0.67 4.80
N VAL A 125 18.55 0.22 4.59
CA VAL A 125 18.38 1.65 4.80
C VAL A 125 18.12 2.33 3.46
N LEU A 126 16.98 3.00 3.33
CA LEU A 126 16.66 3.78 2.14
C LEU A 126 17.17 5.21 2.33
N PRO A 127 17.67 5.85 1.26
CA PRO A 127 18.10 7.24 1.29
C PRO A 127 16.86 8.16 1.18
N LEU A 128 16.10 8.22 2.25
CA LEU A 128 14.87 9.03 2.28
C LEU A 128 15.13 10.50 2.57
#